data_893077d349de117a2e1202f4612f8c6b
#
_entry.id   893077d349de117a2e1202f4612f8c6b
#
_cell.length_a   1.000
_cell.length_b   1.000
_cell.length_c   1.000
_cell.angle_alpha   90.00
_cell.angle_beta   90.00
_cell.angle_gamma   90.00
#
_symmetry.space_group_name_H-M   'P 1'
#
loop_
_entity.id
_entity.type
_entity.pdbx_description
1 polymer ?
#
loop_
_entity_poly.entity_id
_entity_poly.type
_entity_poly.pdbx_seq_one_letter_code
_entity_poly.pdbx_strand_id
1 'polypeptide(L)'
;MKQSLLFLLLLVPGLRAQERETDPTWLHRYVPNLSETNADLASPTCHYRAIFGEGDKENRSLQTVTRFGEVSLDRNGNCRTVLYERQEEIYFVVEGTGVLHYQDQAQALRKYDFTYLPPGAKHSVSNDSDQPLRVLVMGFEIPTSISIGAPMAHAKFANLAESKEETVSGHPKSVLYKLLIGLHTGKRDLIDEAYVMDSFFWMDFAPGGTNWPHHHAAAEEIYLVMDGQGQIVAGSGENGVEGRYPAKAGDAYYFRPNCTVGFYNQNKPDAKAYILAVRTRVPLHEDDE
;
A
#
# COMPACT_ATOMS: atom_id res chain seq x y z
N MET A 1 -33.58 -26.37 71.44
CA MET A 1 -33.76 -25.27 70.46
C MET A 1 -32.52 -25.30 69.55
N LYS A 2 -32.63 -25.81 68.30
CA LYS A 2 -31.57 -25.83 67.31
C LYS A 2 -31.79 -24.65 66.36
N GLN A 3 -30.91 -23.66 66.33
CA GLN A 3 -30.96 -22.58 65.36
C GLN A 3 -30.22 -23.06 64.09
N SER A 4 -30.97 -23.15 62.99
CA SER A 4 -30.40 -23.36 61.66
C SER A 4 -29.97 -22.04 61.06
N LEU A 5 -28.70 -21.91 60.81
CA LEU A 5 -28.12 -20.75 60.10
C LEU A 5 -28.25 -20.99 58.59
N LEU A 6 -29.04 -20.19 57.89
CA LEU A 6 -29.22 -20.26 56.46
C LEU A 6 -28.16 -19.36 55.81
N PHE A 7 -27.18 -19.98 55.10
CA PHE A 7 -26.20 -19.28 54.30
C PHE A 7 -26.82 -18.91 52.96
N LEU A 8 -27.02 -17.61 52.71
CA LEU A 8 -27.45 -17.07 51.44
C LEU A 8 -26.21 -16.90 50.55
N LEU A 9 -26.01 -17.77 49.57
CA LEU A 9 -25.00 -17.58 48.53
C LEU A 9 -25.47 -16.47 47.55
N LEU A 10 -24.85 -15.29 47.62
CA LEU A 10 -24.99 -14.24 46.64
C LEU A 10 -24.16 -14.64 45.40
N LEU A 11 -24.84 -15.08 44.33
CA LEU A 11 -24.26 -15.20 43.01
C LEU A 11 -23.95 -13.78 42.48
N VAL A 12 -22.71 -13.38 42.51
CA VAL A 12 -22.20 -12.20 41.80
C VAL A 12 -22.15 -12.58 40.31
N PRO A 13 -22.92 -11.93 39.42
CA PRO A 13 -22.76 -12.16 37.99
C PRO A 13 -21.34 -11.75 37.61
N GLY A 14 -20.56 -12.70 37.13
CA GLY A 14 -19.20 -12.46 36.67
C GLY A 14 -19.25 -11.41 35.55
N LEU A 15 -18.71 -10.24 35.82
CA LEU A 15 -18.32 -9.27 34.81
C LEU A 15 -17.32 -10.00 33.90
N ARG A 16 -17.79 -10.46 32.73
CA ARG A 16 -16.89 -10.83 31.65
C ARG A 16 -16.20 -9.53 31.25
N ALA A 17 -14.92 -9.43 31.53
CA ALA A 17 -14.09 -8.40 30.91
C ALA A 17 -14.30 -8.57 29.40
N GLN A 18 -14.83 -7.56 28.75
CA GLN A 18 -14.91 -7.50 27.31
C GLN A 18 -13.48 -7.47 26.84
N GLU A 19 -13.01 -8.57 26.22
CA GLU A 19 -11.69 -8.62 25.62
C GLU A 19 -11.63 -7.44 24.64
N ARG A 20 -10.76 -6.49 24.92
CA ARG A 20 -10.52 -5.35 24.08
C ARG A 20 -9.84 -5.87 22.83
N GLU A 21 -10.57 -5.93 21.71
CA GLU A 21 -10.02 -6.28 20.42
C GLU A 21 -8.98 -5.22 20.06
N THR A 22 -7.71 -5.58 20.09
CA THR A 22 -6.62 -4.68 19.69
C THR A 22 -6.53 -4.66 18.19
N ASP A 23 -6.41 -3.47 17.60
CA ASP A 23 -6.19 -3.35 16.17
C ASP A 23 -4.86 -4.00 15.79
N PRO A 24 -4.81 -4.74 14.67
CA PRO A 24 -3.59 -5.37 14.22
C PRO A 24 -2.54 -4.31 13.86
N THR A 25 -1.27 -4.59 14.16
CA THR A 25 -0.16 -3.69 13.80
C THR A 25 0.32 -3.88 12.38
N TRP A 26 -0.03 -5.00 11.77
CA TRP A 26 0.21 -5.31 10.37
C TRP A 26 -0.90 -6.19 9.81
N LEU A 27 -1.09 -6.15 8.49
CA LEU A 27 -2.06 -6.97 7.77
C LEU A 27 -1.35 -7.73 6.66
N HIS A 28 -1.90 -8.89 6.30
CA HIS A 28 -1.44 -9.70 5.17
C HIS A 28 -2.62 -10.05 4.26
N ARG A 29 -2.37 -9.99 2.96
CA ARG A 29 -3.29 -10.45 1.90
C ARG A 29 -2.50 -11.23 0.84
N TYR A 30 -3.09 -12.30 0.34
CA TYR A 30 -2.59 -12.95 -0.87
C TYR A 30 -3.47 -12.51 -2.05
N VAL A 31 -2.96 -11.61 -2.87
CA VAL A 31 -3.73 -10.90 -3.91
C VAL A 31 -4.47 -11.84 -4.86
N PRO A 32 -3.87 -12.97 -5.34
CA PRO A 32 -4.58 -13.89 -6.22
C PRO A 32 -5.86 -14.52 -5.64
N ASN A 33 -6.00 -14.56 -4.31
CA ASN A 33 -7.16 -15.13 -3.63
C ASN A 33 -8.25 -14.10 -3.28
N LEU A 34 -8.01 -12.82 -3.54
CA LEU A 34 -8.97 -11.76 -3.23
C LEU A 34 -10.12 -11.75 -4.24
N SER A 35 -11.33 -11.58 -3.73
CA SER A 35 -12.51 -11.40 -4.55
C SER A 35 -12.64 -9.96 -5.02
N GLU A 36 -13.39 -9.77 -6.10
CA GLU A 36 -13.79 -8.44 -6.54
C GLU A 36 -14.65 -7.75 -5.49
N THR A 37 -14.49 -6.46 -5.37
CA THR A 37 -15.23 -5.58 -4.47
C THR A 37 -15.74 -4.36 -5.23
N ASN A 38 -16.77 -3.71 -4.68
CA ASN A 38 -17.26 -2.47 -5.27
C ASN A 38 -16.30 -1.32 -4.96
N ALA A 39 -16.08 -0.46 -5.96
CA ALA A 39 -15.37 0.80 -5.84
C ALA A 39 -15.98 1.82 -6.80
N ASP A 40 -15.75 3.09 -6.56
CA ASP A 40 -16.28 4.19 -7.39
C ASP A 40 -15.77 4.15 -8.83
N LEU A 41 -14.50 3.77 -9.01
CA LEU A 41 -13.85 3.61 -10.32
C LEU A 41 -14.27 2.33 -11.07
N ALA A 42 -14.87 1.36 -10.41
CA ALA A 42 -15.27 0.08 -11.03
C ALA A 42 -16.43 0.26 -12.02
N SER A 43 -16.44 -0.54 -13.08
CA SER A 43 -17.48 -0.58 -14.11
C SER A 43 -17.76 -2.05 -14.48
N PRO A 44 -18.75 -2.33 -15.37
CA PRO A 44 -18.96 -3.70 -15.86
C PRO A 44 -17.77 -4.34 -16.58
N THR A 45 -16.77 -3.53 -16.99
CA THR A 45 -15.57 -3.98 -17.70
C THR A 45 -14.27 -3.56 -17.00
N CYS A 46 -14.37 -3.02 -15.79
CA CYS A 46 -13.26 -2.64 -14.93
C CYS A 46 -13.53 -3.20 -13.52
N HIS A 47 -12.90 -4.29 -13.20
CA HIS A 47 -13.10 -5.08 -11.99
C HIS A 47 -12.10 -4.66 -10.92
N TYR A 48 -12.60 -4.17 -9.78
CA TYR A 48 -11.74 -3.74 -8.68
C TYR A 48 -11.62 -4.84 -7.63
N ARG A 49 -10.42 -4.99 -7.10
CA ARG A 49 -10.08 -5.89 -6.02
C ARG A 49 -9.34 -5.12 -4.93
N ALA A 50 -9.99 -4.97 -3.78
CA ALA A 50 -9.36 -4.33 -2.62
C ALA A 50 -8.27 -5.22 -2.04
N ILE A 51 -7.08 -4.65 -1.84
CA ILE A 51 -5.99 -5.29 -1.09
C ILE A 51 -5.99 -4.71 0.33
N PHE A 52 -5.93 -3.38 0.45
CA PHE A 52 -6.09 -2.63 1.70
C PHE A 52 -6.91 -1.36 1.45
N GLY A 53 -7.62 -0.87 2.45
CA GLY A 53 -8.40 0.37 2.36
C GLY A 53 -9.79 0.14 1.77
N GLU A 54 -10.21 0.98 0.83
CA GLU A 54 -11.56 0.95 0.27
C GLU A 54 -11.95 -0.44 -0.23
N GLY A 55 -13.05 -0.97 0.32
CA GLY A 55 -13.53 -2.32 0.00
C GLY A 55 -12.92 -3.44 0.85
N ASP A 56 -11.86 -3.20 1.63
CA ASP A 56 -11.32 -4.15 2.61
C ASP A 56 -12.06 -4.03 3.94
N LYS A 57 -12.32 -5.18 4.56
CA LYS A 57 -13.07 -5.25 5.83
C LYS A 57 -12.29 -4.73 7.03
N GLU A 58 -10.95 -4.71 6.95
CA GLU A 58 -10.05 -4.30 8.02
C GLU A 58 -9.42 -2.92 7.79
N ASN A 59 -10.10 -2.06 7.02
CA ASN A 59 -9.62 -0.72 6.67
C ASN A 59 -9.42 0.22 7.87
N ARG A 60 -10.02 -0.07 9.03
CA ARG A 60 -9.91 0.74 10.26
C ARG A 60 -8.47 0.90 10.78
N SER A 61 -7.54 0.04 10.38
CA SER A 61 -6.14 0.12 10.78
C SER A 61 -5.33 1.13 9.99
N LEU A 62 -5.85 1.60 8.85
CA LEU A 62 -5.19 2.52 7.95
C LEU A 62 -5.48 3.97 8.37
N GLN A 63 -4.51 4.85 8.19
CA GLN A 63 -4.61 6.26 8.58
C GLN A 63 -4.58 7.20 7.37
N THR A 64 -3.54 7.10 6.55
CA THR A 64 -3.36 7.92 5.35
C THR A 64 -3.78 7.18 4.08
N VAL A 65 -3.55 5.87 4.06
CA VAL A 65 -3.92 5.01 2.93
C VAL A 65 -5.44 4.88 2.87
N THR A 66 -6.07 5.44 1.83
CA THR A 66 -7.50 5.28 1.56
C THR A 66 -7.78 4.08 0.68
N ARG A 67 -6.87 3.78 -0.23
CA ARG A 67 -6.98 2.70 -1.22
C ARG A 67 -5.62 2.12 -1.55
N PHE A 68 -5.53 0.81 -1.55
CA PHE A 68 -4.47 0.04 -2.19
C PHE A 68 -5.15 -1.19 -2.79
N GLY A 69 -5.33 -1.19 -4.10
CA GLY A 69 -6.08 -2.23 -4.80
C GLY A 69 -5.58 -2.45 -6.21
N GLU A 70 -6.19 -3.42 -6.87
CA GLU A 70 -5.90 -3.74 -8.27
C GLU A 70 -7.17 -3.61 -9.10
N VAL A 71 -7.08 -2.96 -10.23
CA VAL A 71 -8.09 -3.05 -11.28
C VAL A 71 -7.63 -3.99 -12.39
N SER A 72 -8.56 -4.82 -12.86
CA SER A 72 -8.40 -5.64 -14.06
C SER A 72 -9.43 -5.18 -15.08
N LEU A 73 -8.96 -4.74 -16.23
CA LEU A 73 -9.82 -4.29 -17.32
C LEU A 73 -9.91 -5.37 -18.40
N ASP A 74 -11.14 -5.68 -18.79
CA ASP A 74 -11.42 -6.52 -19.95
C ASP A 74 -10.87 -5.91 -21.23
N ARG A 75 -10.85 -6.68 -22.29
CA ARG A 75 -10.57 -6.15 -23.64
C ARG A 75 -11.57 -5.07 -24.00
N ASN A 76 -11.10 -3.94 -24.51
CA ASN A 76 -11.90 -2.75 -24.79
C ASN A 76 -12.72 -2.25 -23.59
N GLY A 77 -12.25 -2.58 -22.37
CA GLY A 77 -12.89 -2.15 -21.13
C GLY A 77 -12.44 -0.77 -20.69
N ASN A 78 -13.24 -0.17 -19.82
CA ASN A 78 -12.92 1.13 -19.24
C ASN A 78 -13.40 1.24 -17.79
N CYS A 79 -12.58 1.86 -16.95
CA CYS A 79 -12.99 2.28 -15.62
C CYS A 79 -13.84 3.55 -15.69
N ARG A 80 -14.63 3.80 -14.64
CA ARG A 80 -15.33 5.07 -14.50
C ARG A 80 -14.32 6.19 -14.28
N THR A 81 -14.65 7.39 -14.77
CA THR A 81 -13.89 8.59 -14.46
C THR A 81 -14.15 8.99 -13.01
N VAL A 82 -13.08 9.23 -12.27
CA VAL A 82 -13.11 9.68 -10.88
C VAL A 82 -12.40 11.00 -10.70
N LEU A 83 -12.67 11.68 -9.60
CA LEU A 83 -12.02 12.89 -9.13
C LEU A 83 -12.05 12.88 -7.60
N TYR A 84 -10.92 13.11 -6.97
CA TYR A 84 -10.81 13.21 -5.51
C TYR A 84 -10.24 14.58 -5.15
N GLU A 85 -11.00 15.33 -4.36
CA GLU A 85 -10.64 16.72 -4.01
C GLU A 85 -9.43 16.80 -3.06
N ARG A 86 -9.26 15.75 -2.21
CA ARG A 86 -8.21 15.72 -1.19
C ARG A 86 -7.44 14.41 -1.14
N GLN A 87 -7.48 13.62 -2.19
CA GLN A 87 -6.63 12.44 -2.29
C GLN A 87 -5.66 12.62 -3.45
N GLU A 88 -4.43 12.22 -3.23
CA GLU A 88 -3.46 11.96 -4.29
C GLU A 88 -3.47 10.47 -4.62
N GLU A 89 -3.27 10.13 -5.87
CA GLU A 89 -3.25 8.73 -6.30
C GLU A 89 -2.00 8.38 -7.10
N ILE A 90 -1.66 7.11 -7.06
CA ILE A 90 -0.63 6.50 -7.89
C ILE A 90 -1.26 5.34 -8.63
N TYR A 91 -1.06 5.29 -9.96
CA TYR A 91 -1.36 4.12 -10.76
C TYR A 91 -0.07 3.47 -11.24
N PHE A 92 0.00 2.15 -11.13
CA PHE A 92 1.17 1.35 -11.57
C PHE A 92 0.69 0.18 -12.43
N VAL A 93 1.15 0.12 -13.68
CA VAL A 93 0.75 -0.93 -14.64
C VAL A 93 1.52 -2.22 -14.33
N VAL A 94 0.81 -3.23 -13.85
CA VAL A 94 1.38 -4.55 -13.55
C VAL A 94 1.54 -5.38 -14.81
N GLU A 95 0.54 -5.31 -15.72
CA GLU A 95 0.49 -6.14 -16.93
C GLU A 95 -0.37 -5.48 -18.00
N GLY A 96 -0.01 -5.72 -19.25
CA GLY A 96 -0.77 -5.24 -20.42
C GLY A 96 -0.40 -3.83 -20.87
N THR A 97 -1.26 -3.29 -21.72
CA THR A 97 -1.20 -1.92 -22.24
C THR A 97 -2.58 -1.29 -22.20
N GLY A 98 -2.64 0.05 -22.15
CA GLY A 98 -3.91 0.78 -22.12
C GLY A 98 -3.70 2.27 -22.28
N VAL A 99 -4.69 3.03 -21.84
CA VAL A 99 -4.67 4.50 -21.93
C VAL A 99 -5.10 5.09 -20.59
N LEU A 100 -4.28 5.98 -20.04
CA LEU A 100 -4.66 6.89 -18.97
C LEU A 100 -5.36 8.10 -19.59
N HIS A 101 -6.57 8.36 -19.17
CA HIS A 101 -7.28 9.61 -19.44
C HIS A 101 -7.07 10.54 -18.25
N TYR A 102 -6.47 11.67 -18.48
CA TYR A 102 -6.18 12.68 -17.46
C TYR A 102 -6.69 14.03 -17.93
N GLN A 103 -7.72 14.56 -17.29
CA GLN A 103 -8.43 15.74 -17.76
C GLN A 103 -8.85 15.59 -19.24
N ASP A 104 -8.36 16.44 -20.13
CA ASP A 104 -8.65 16.40 -21.57
C ASP A 104 -7.56 15.66 -22.37
N GLN A 105 -6.66 14.95 -21.72
CA GLN A 105 -5.52 14.29 -22.34
C GLN A 105 -5.62 12.78 -22.24
N ALA A 106 -4.99 12.10 -23.19
CA ALA A 106 -4.85 10.67 -23.22
C ALA A 106 -3.37 10.29 -23.32
N GLN A 107 -2.91 9.41 -22.44
CA GLN A 107 -1.54 8.93 -22.36
C GLN A 107 -1.52 7.40 -22.50
N ALA A 108 -0.81 6.90 -23.50
CA ALA A 108 -0.59 5.45 -23.63
C ALA A 108 0.19 4.91 -22.44
N LEU A 109 -0.27 3.76 -21.94
CA LEU A 109 0.33 3.02 -20.83
C LEU A 109 0.87 1.68 -21.31
N ARG A 110 1.96 1.24 -20.70
CA ARG A 110 2.56 -0.09 -20.88
C ARG A 110 3.01 -0.65 -19.54
N LYS A 111 3.31 -1.93 -19.51
CA LYS A 111 3.81 -2.60 -18.31
C LYS A 111 4.94 -1.81 -17.63
N TYR A 112 4.78 -1.64 -16.30
CA TYR A 112 5.67 -0.93 -15.39
C TYR A 112 5.70 0.59 -15.57
N ASP A 113 4.78 1.17 -16.35
CA ASP A 113 4.51 2.60 -16.26
C ASP A 113 3.84 2.92 -14.93
N PHE A 114 4.19 4.06 -14.38
CA PHE A 114 3.55 4.61 -13.19
C PHE A 114 3.29 6.09 -13.36
N THR A 115 2.25 6.57 -12.69
CA THR A 115 1.83 7.95 -12.77
C THR A 115 1.43 8.48 -11.40
N TYR A 116 1.72 9.74 -11.16
CA TYR A 116 1.19 10.52 -10.05
C TYR A 116 -0.03 11.29 -10.51
N LEU A 117 -1.12 11.17 -9.78
CA LEU A 117 -2.41 11.80 -10.04
C LEU A 117 -2.74 12.75 -8.86
N PRO A 118 -2.65 14.07 -9.07
CA PRO A 118 -2.87 15.04 -8.00
C PRO A 118 -4.34 15.14 -7.62
N PRO A 119 -4.65 15.65 -6.41
CA PRO A 119 -6.02 15.97 -6.03
C PRO A 119 -6.66 16.96 -7.01
N GLY A 120 -7.99 16.85 -7.19
CA GLY A 120 -8.77 17.68 -8.08
C GLY A 120 -8.67 17.36 -9.57
N ALA A 121 -7.86 16.36 -9.96
CA ALA A 121 -7.74 15.95 -11.36
C ALA A 121 -8.73 14.84 -11.73
N LYS A 122 -9.51 15.04 -12.79
CA LYS A 122 -10.34 13.96 -13.37
C LYS A 122 -9.44 12.97 -14.08
N HIS A 123 -9.65 11.67 -13.81
CA HIS A 123 -8.89 10.64 -14.48
C HIS A 123 -9.66 9.31 -14.57
N SER A 124 -9.24 8.47 -15.50
CA SER A 124 -9.71 7.09 -15.68
C SER A 124 -8.69 6.30 -16.50
N VAL A 125 -8.88 4.97 -16.56
CA VAL A 125 -8.07 4.09 -17.42
C VAL A 125 -8.98 3.33 -18.36
N SER A 126 -8.55 3.17 -19.61
CA SER A 126 -9.15 2.26 -20.59
C SER A 126 -8.13 1.23 -21.09
N ASN A 127 -8.65 0.12 -21.56
CA ASN A 127 -7.90 -0.93 -22.22
C ASN A 127 -8.32 -1.02 -23.69
N ASP A 128 -7.52 -0.47 -24.58
CA ASP A 128 -7.79 -0.47 -26.03
C ASP A 128 -7.14 -1.67 -26.72
N SER A 129 -6.63 -2.66 -25.96
CA SER A 129 -5.92 -3.82 -26.45
C SER A 129 -6.77 -5.09 -26.41
N ASP A 130 -6.28 -6.15 -27.09
CA ASP A 130 -6.89 -7.48 -27.07
C ASP A 130 -6.49 -8.32 -25.85
N GLN A 131 -5.63 -7.80 -24.97
CA GLN A 131 -5.15 -8.48 -23.76
C GLN A 131 -5.68 -7.78 -22.53
N PRO A 132 -5.89 -8.50 -21.41
CA PRO A 132 -6.24 -7.86 -20.16
C PRO A 132 -5.19 -6.83 -19.73
N LEU A 133 -5.67 -5.72 -19.12
CA LEU A 133 -4.83 -4.73 -18.49
C LEU A 133 -5.00 -4.83 -16.98
N ARG A 134 -3.89 -4.88 -16.23
CA ARG A 134 -3.89 -4.87 -14.77
C ARG A 134 -3.11 -3.67 -14.23
N VAL A 135 -3.76 -2.90 -13.37
CA VAL A 135 -3.20 -1.68 -12.78
C VAL A 135 -3.40 -1.71 -11.27
N LEU A 136 -2.33 -1.50 -10.51
CA LEU A 136 -2.45 -1.15 -9.09
C LEU A 136 -2.91 0.31 -9.00
N VAL A 137 -3.91 0.54 -8.16
CA VAL A 137 -4.48 1.86 -7.87
C VAL A 137 -4.32 2.13 -6.37
N MET A 138 -3.64 3.23 -6.05
CA MET A 138 -3.28 3.59 -4.69
C MET A 138 -3.74 5.01 -4.42
N GLY A 139 -4.48 5.22 -3.34
CA GLY A 139 -4.99 6.52 -2.92
C GLY A 139 -4.58 6.88 -1.50
N PHE A 140 -4.28 8.15 -1.28
CA PHE A 140 -3.79 8.65 0.01
C PHE A 140 -4.51 9.95 0.35
N GLU A 141 -5.08 10.02 1.55
CA GLU A 141 -5.77 11.22 2.05
C GLU A 141 -4.78 12.32 2.41
N ILE A 142 -5.02 13.52 1.90
CA ILE A 142 -4.24 14.71 2.22
C ILE A 142 -4.95 15.45 3.35
N PRO A 143 -4.33 15.60 4.54
CA PRO A 143 -4.90 16.30 5.68
C PRO A 143 -5.33 17.72 5.33
N THR A 144 -6.39 18.21 5.99
CA THR A 144 -6.91 19.57 5.74
C THR A 144 -5.93 20.67 6.12
N SER A 145 -4.94 20.37 6.97
CA SER A 145 -3.84 21.28 7.32
C SER A 145 -2.86 21.53 6.17
N ILE A 146 -2.84 20.65 5.16
CA ILE A 146 -1.96 20.81 3.99
C ILE A 146 -2.71 21.59 2.89
N SER A 147 -2.11 22.68 2.42
CA SER A 147 -2.62 23.43 1.28
C SER A 147 -2.36 22.67 -0.01
N ILE A 148 -3.41 22.49 -0.82
CA ILE A 148 -3.35 21.82 -2.11
C ILE A 148 -3.36 22.88 -3.21
N GLY A 149 -2.42 22.75 -4.16
CA GLY A 149 -2.40 23.56 -5.38
C GLY A 149 -3.42 23.10 -6.42
N ALA A 150 -3.58 23.88 -7.49
CA ALA A 150 -4.33 23.41 -8.64
C ALA A 150 -3.68 22.17 -9.27
N PRO A 151 -4.47 21.23 -9.81
CA PRO A 151 -3.92 20.06 -10.47
C PRO A 151 -3.04 20.45 -11.66
N MET A 152 -1.99 19.69 -11.89
CA MET A 152 -1.08 19.92 -13.02
C MET A 152 -1.82 19.81 -14.36
N ALA A 153 -1.36 20.59 -15.35
CA ALA A 153 -1.94 20.54 -16.70
C ALA A 153 -1.71 19.18 -17.39
N HIS A 154 -0.64 18.48 -17.04
CA HIS A 154 -0.26 17.18 -17.60
C HIS A 154 0.03 16.18 -16.48
N ALA A 155 -0.42 14.94 -16.62
CA ALA A 155 -0.04 13.89 -15.70
C ALA A 155 1.47 13.68 -15.73
N LYS A 156 2.06 13.47 -14.55
CA LYS A 156 3.46 13.04 -14.43
C LYS A 156 3.49 11.52 -14.47
N PHE A 157 4.18 10.98 -15.45
CA PHE A 157 4.34 9.53 -15.59
C PHE A 157 5.76 9.19 -16.01
N ALA A 158 6.19 7.98 -15.69
CA ALA A 158 7.46 7.41 -16.08
C ALA A 158 7.37 5.88 -16.12
N ASN A 159 8.43 5.22 -16.58
CA ASN A 159 8.53 3.77 -16.55
C ASN A 159 9.61 3.32 -15.56
N LEU A 160 9.40 2.18 -14.92
CA LEU A 160 10.36 1.57 -13.99
C LEU A 160 11.76 1.42 -14.59
N ALA A 161 11.87 1.23 -15.90
CA ALA A 161 13.14 1.13 -16.61
C ALA A 161 13.93 2.45 -16.66
N GLU A 162 13.27 3.59 -16.44
CA GLU A 162 13.92 4.91 -16.43
C GLU A 162 14.57 5.23 -15.09
N SER A 163 14.13 4.56 -14.01
CA SER A 163 14.70 4.75 -12.69
C SER A 163 16.03 3.99 -12.55
N LYS A 164 17.01 4.65 -11.94
CA LYS A 164 18.33 4.08 -11.63
C LYS A 164 18.25 3.23 -10.38
N GLU A 165 19.03 2.15 -10.37
CA GLU A 165 19.27 1.37 -9.17
C GLU A 165 20.29 2.07 -8.28
N GLU A 166 19.96 2.19 -6.99
CA GLU A 166 20.82 2.81 -6.01
C GLU A 166 20.73 2.13 -4.65
N THR A 167 21.73 2.39 -3.79
CA THR A 167 21.69 1.99 -2.39
C THR A 167 21.11 3.13 -1.55
N VAL A 168 20.17 2.82 -0.68
CA VAL A 168 19.61 3.78 0.25
C VAL A 168 20.36 3.72 1.58
N SER A 169 20.61 4.89 2.18
CA SER A 169 21.31 4.99 3.47
C SER A 169 20.61 4.15 4.55
N GLY A 170 21.40 3.46 5.37
CA GLY A 170 20.89 2.57 6.42
C GLY A 170 20.54 1.16 5.93
N HIS A 171 20.61 0.88 4.63
CA HIS A 171 20.34 -0.45 4.07
C HIS A 171 21.58 -1.11 3.48
N PRO A 172 21.66 -2.45 3.50
CA PRO A 172 22.78 -3.18 2.94
C PRO A 172 22.78 -3.14 1.41
N LYS A 173 23.95 -3.31 0.80
CA LYS A 173 24.11 -3.36 -0.66
C LYS A 173 23.48 -4.61 -1.32
N SER A 174 22.95 -5.52 -0.54
CA SER A 174 22.24 -6.71 -1.02
C SER A 174 20.79 -6.44 -1.42
N VAL A 175 20.34 -5.20 -1.27
CA VAL A 175 19.09 -4.69 -1.83
C VAL A 175 19.39 -3.39 -2.59
N LEU A 176 18.89 -3.29 -3.83
CA LEU A 176 18.95 -2.08 -4.63
C LEU A 176 17.55 -1.49 -4.76
N TYR A 177 17.50 -0.17 -4.75
CA TYR A 177 16.27 0.59 -4.81
C TYR A 177 16.16 1.34 -6.13
N LYS A 178 14.95 1.39 -6.67
CA LYS A 178 14.55 2.35 -7.70
C LYS A 178 13.52 3.28 -7.07
N LEU A 179 13.87 4.55 -6.92
CA LEU A 179 13.02 5.57 -6.30
C LEU A 179 12.13 6.17 -7.39
N LEU A 180 10.83 5.99 -7.26
CA LEU A 180 9.87 6.24 -8.33
C LEU A 180 9.12 7.55 -8.15
N ILE A 181 8.41 7.69 -7.00
CA ILE A 181 7.65 8.90 -6.67
C ILE A 181 7.95 9.28 -5.23
N GLY A 182 8.13 10.57 -4.96
CA GLY A 182 8.38 11.14 -3.64
C GLY A 182 7.70 12.47 -3.43
N LEU A 183 7.93 13.07 -2.26
CA LEU A 183 7.34 14.34 -1.86
C LEU A 183 7.74 15.48 -2.81
N HIS A 184 6.80 16.37 -3.09
CA HIS A 184 7.02 17.59 -3.92
C HIS A 184 8.12 18.51 -3.35
N THR A 185 8.46 18.36 -2.08
CA THR A 185 9.59 19.06 -1.44
C THR A 185 10.92 18.34 -1.61
N GLY A 186 10.90 17.11 -2.12
CA GLY A 186 12.06 16.28 -2.41
C GLY A 186 12.74 16.67 -3.73
N LYS A 187 13.86 16.00 -4.01
CA LYS A 187 14.56 16.04 -5.31
C LYS A 187 15.33 14.73 -5.50
N ARG A 188 14.74 13.66 -5.04
CA ARG A 188 15.38 12.35 -4.96
C ARG A 188 14.78 11.36 -5.94
N ASP A 189 13.46 11.43 -6.07
CA ASP A 189 12.69 10.43 -6.79
C ASP A 189 12.53 10.84 -8.28
N LEU A 190 12.11 9.93 -9.13
CA LEU A 190 11.94 10.22 -10.55
C LEU A 190 10.80 11.23 -10.79
N ILE A 191 9.78 11.18 -9.93
CA ILE A 191 8.68 12.14 -9.85
C ILE A 191 8.59 12.65 -8.41
N ASP A 192 8.85 13.93 -8.17
CA ASP A 192 8.74 14.59 -6.85
C ASP A 192 7.52 15.51 -6.85
N GLU A 193 6.32 14.96 -6.63
CA GLU A 193 5.06 15.72 -6.72
C GLU A 193 4.08 15.42 -5.57
N ALA A 194 4.35 14.41 -4.72
CA ALA A 194 3.41 13.96 -3.69
C ALA A 194 3.33 14.90 -2.49
N TYR A 195 2.18 14.95 -1.83
CA TYR A 195 1.92 15.72 -0.62
C TYR A 195 2.18 14.92 0.66
N VAL A 196 1.72 13.68 0.71
CA VAL A 196 1.79 12.81 1.90
C VAL A 196 2.45 11.47 1.63
N MET A 197 2.42 11.00 0.40
CA MET A 197 3.15 9.80 0.01
C MET A 197 4.66 10.13 -0.01
N ASP A 198 5.37 9.58 0.96
CA ASP A 198 6.79 9.90 1.23
C ASP A 198 7.73 9.22 0.24
N SER A 199 7.39 8.00 -0.16
CA SER A 199 8.20 7.25 -1.13
C SER A 199 7.41 6.09 -1.74
N PHE A 200 7.38 6.03 -3.06
CA PHE A 200 6.96 4.87 -3.84
C PHE A 200 8.19 4.32 -4.56
N PHE A 201 8.52 3.06 -4.31
CA PHE A 201 9.81 2.52 -4.73
C PHE A 201 9.75 1.02 -5.04
N TRP A 202 10.72 0.58 -5.82
CA TRP A 202 10.95 -0.82 -6.15
C TRP A 202 12.24 -1.29 -5.48
N MET A 203 12.24 -2.49 -4.92
CA MET A 203 13.40 -3.15 -4.32
C MET A 203 13.77 -4.40 -5.11
N ASP A 204 15.06 -4.53 -5.46
CA ASP A 204 15.67 -5.73 -6.05
C ASP A 204 16.60 -6.38 -5.01
N PHE A 205 16.19 -7.54 -4.50
CA PHE A 205 16.94 -8.30 -3.50
C PHE A 205 17.82 -9.35 -4.18
N ALA A 206 19.13 -9.26 -3.98
CA ALA A 206 20.08 -10.30 -4.36
C ALA A 206 19.81 -11.61 -3.57
N PRO A 207 20.35 -12.75 -3.98
CA PRO A 207 20.30 -13.99 -3.20
C PRO A 207 20.79 -13.79 -1.76
N GLY A 208 19.97 -14.15 -0.76
CA GLY A 208 20.23 -13.92 0.65
C GLY A 208 20.17 -12.45 1.09
N GLY A 209 19.74 -11.58 0.20
CA GLY A 209 19.65 -10.14 0.46
C GLY A 209 18.56 -9.78 1.46
N THR A 210 18.72 -8.63 2.10
CA THR A 210 17.77 -8.10 3.09
C THR A 210 17.82 -6.58 3.10
N ASN A 211 16.74 -5.94 3.52
CA ASN A 211 16.73 -4.51 3.85
C ASN A 211 16.86 -4.26 5.37
N TRP A 212 17.18 -5.31 6.13
CA TRP A 212 17.19 -5.36 7.58
C TRP A 212 15.86 -4.93 8.23
N PRO A 213 15.45 -5.61 9.30
CA PRO A 213 14.29 -5.17 10.07
C PRO A 213 14.50 -3.79 10.66
N HIS A 214 13.51 -2.92 10.46
CA HIS A 214 13.51 -1.54 10.95
C HIS A 214 12.05 -1.09 11.16
N HIS A 215 11.83 0.10 11.65
CA HIS A 215 10.49 0.68 11.81
C HIS A 215 10.49 2.16 11.41
N HIS A 216 9.30 2.68 11.12
CA HIS A 216 9.04 4.07 10.81
C HIS A 216 8.07 4.65 11.84
N ALA A 217 8.51 5.59 12.68
CA ALA A 217 7.73 6.10 13.80
C ALA A 217 6.42 6.79 13.36
N ALA A 218 6.45 7.49 12.23
CA ALA A 218 5.33 8.30 11.74
C ALA A 218 4.98 7.99 10.28
N ALA A 219 5.07 6.71 9.89
CA ALA A 219 4.72 6.33 8.52
C ALA A 219 4.06 4.95 8.48
N GLU A 220 3.05 4.85 7.64
CA GLU A 220 2.50 3.57 7.18
C GLU A 220 3.33 3.09 5.99
N GLU A 221 3.48 1.78 5.86
CA GLU A 221 4.19 1.20 4.73
C GLU A 221 3.46 -0.01 4.19
N ILE A 222 3.45 -0.18 2.87
CA ILE A 222 2.89 -1.35 2.20
C ILE A 222 3.98 -1.97 1.33
N TYR A 223 4.12 -3.30 1.44
CA TYR A 223 4.93 -4.12 0.53
C TYR A 223 4.03 -5.02 -0.30
N LEU A 224 4.28 -5.09 -1.59
CA LEU A 224 3.74 -6.10 -2.50
C LEU A 224 4.89 -6.88 -3.12
N VAL A 225 4.95 -8.18 -2.86
CA VAL A 225 5.94 -9.07 -3.47
C VAL A 225 5.56 -9.29 -4.92
N MET A 226 6.32 -8.67 -5.83
CA MET A 226 6.07 -8.73 -7.27
C MET A 226 6.59 -10.01 -7.90
N ASP A 227 7.72 -10.52 -7.40
CA ASP A 227 8.31 -11.79 -7.85
C ASP A 227 9.25 -12.33 -6.77
N GLY A 228 9.55 -13.64 -6.83
CA GLY A 228 10.42 -14.32 -5.89
C GLY A 228 9.70 -14.77 -4.62
N GLN A 229 10.50 -15.12 -3.63
CA GLN A 229 10.03 -15.61 -2.33
C GLN A 229 11.09 -15.42 -1.25
N GLY A 230 10.64 -15.28 0.00
CA GLY A 230 11.53 -15.04 1.13
C GLY A 230 10.78 -15.11 2.45
N GLN A 231 11.19 -14.28 3.38
CA GLN A 231 10.54 -14.11 4.67
C GLN A 231 10.33 -12.62 4.94
N ILE A 232 9.08 -12.24 5.19
CA ILE A 232 8.76 -10.93 5.74
C ILE A 232 9.02 -10.93 7.24
N VAL A 233 9.55 -9.82 7.75
CA VAL A 233 9.57 -9.54 9.18
C VAL A 233 8.46 -8.56 9.46
N ALA A 234 7.58 -8.91 10.38
CA ALA A 234 6.47 -8.06 10.79
C ALA A 234 6.26 -8.20 12.29
N GLY A 235 5.92 -7.11 12.96
CA GLY A 235 5.64 -7.15 14.37
C GLY A 235 5.46 -5.76 14.94
N SER A 236 4.89 -5.67 16.13
CA SER A 236 4.68 -4.39 16.75
C SER A 236 5.94 -3.92 17.48
N GLY A 237 6.35 -2.65 17.23
CA GLY A 237 7.44 -1.99 17.90
C GLY A 237 7.45 -2.20 19.42
N GLU A 238 6.90 -1.27 20.20
CA GLU A 238 7.10 -1.27 21.66
C GLU A 238 6.44 -2.41 22.45
N ASN A 239 5.37 -3.04 21.95
CA ASN A 239 4.56 -3.99 22.73
C ASN A 239 4.21 -5.31 22.01
N GLY A 240 4.81 -5.64 20.90
CA GLY A 240 4.45 -6.80 20.13
C GLY A 240 5.57 -7.78 19.87
N VAL A 241 5.20 -8.96 19.48
CA VAL A 241 6.14 -10.01 19.11
C VAL A 241 6.51 -9.85 17.66
N GLU A 242 7.77 -9.54 17.40
CA GLU A 242 8.32 -9.59 16.04
C GLU A 242 8.39 -11.05 15.59
N GLY A 243 7.92 -11.30 14.37
CA GLY A 243 7.92 -12.62 13.75
C GLY A 243 8.46 -12.60 12.33
N ARG A 244 8.85 -13.77 11.86
CA ARG A 244 9.23 -14.02 10.47
C ARG A 244 8.20 -14.93 9.82
N TYR A 245 7.67 -14.50 8.69
CA TYR A 245 6.60 -15.20 8.00
C TYR A 245 7.02 -15.49 6.56
N PRO A 246 6.71 -16.68 6.01
CA PRO A 246 6.95 -16.96 4.60
C PRO A 246 6.27 -15.92 3.71
N ALA A 247 6.96 -15.47 2.68
CA ALA A 247 6.45 -14.53 1.70
C ALA A 247 6.81 -14.96 0.28
N LYS A 248 5.91 -14.76 -0.68
CA LYS A 248 6.06 -15.13 -2.09
C LYS A 248 5.37 -14.13 -3.00
N ALA A 249 5.61 -14.20 -4.28
CA ALA A 249 4.93 -13.38 -5.28
C ALA A 249 3.41 -13.39 -5.09
N GLY A 250 2.81 -12.20 -5.08
CA GLY A 250 1.39 -11.97 -4.81
C GLY A 250 1.03 -11.74 -3.34
N ASP A 251 1.95 -11.90 -2.39
CA ASP A 251 1.72 -11.51 -1.00
C ASP A 251 1.85 -9.99 -0.85
N ALA A 252 0.86 -9.38 -0.20
CA ALA A 252 0.83 -7.96 0.16
C ALA A 252 0.80 -7.82 1.68
N TYR A 253 1.54 -6.85 2.20
CA TYR A 253 1.66 -6.55 3.62
C TYR A 253 1.47 -5.07 3.85
N TYR A 254 0.68 -4.72 4.86
CA TYR A 254 0.52 -3.38 5.39
C TYR A 254 1.13 -3.32 6.78
N PHE A 255 1.87 -2.26 7.08
CA PHE A 255 2.51 -2.01 8.37
C PHE A 255 2.08 -0.65 8.91
N ARG A 256 1.60 -0.63 10.14
CA ARG A 256 1.30 0.61 10.87
C ARG A 256 2.59 1.33 11.29
N PRO A 257 2.50 2.63 11.64
CA PRO A 257 3.60 3.32 12.31
C PRO A 257 4.15 2.50 13.48
N ASN A 258 5.46 2.51 13.65
CA ASN A 258 6.22 1.73 14.65
C ASN A 258 6.17 0.20 14.50
N CYS A 259 5.48 -0.35 13.50
CA CYS A 259 5.58 -1.77 13.21
C CYS A 259 6.96 -2.09 12.62
N THR A 260 7.60 -3.14 13.10
CA THR A 260 8.83 -3.64 12.47
C THR A 260 8.49 -4.18 11.08
N VAL A 261 9.25 -3.74 10.09
CA VAL A 261 9.18 -4.18 8.70
C VAL A 261 10.56 -4.62 8.23
N GLY A 262 10.62 -5.69 7.44
CA GLY A 262 11.86 -6.15 6.82
C GLY A 262 11.59 -7.36 5.92
N PHE A 263 12.55 -7.64 5.05
CA PHE A 263 12.48 -8.79 4.16
C PHE A 263 13.84 -9.48 4.07
N TYR A 264 13.81 -10.81 4.05
CA TYR A 264 14.96 -11.67 3.78
C TYR A 264 14.67 -12.52 2.56
N ASN A 265 15.41 -12.30 1.49
CA ASN A 265 15.35 -13.14 0.30
C ASN A 265 15.97 -14.52 0.57
N GLN A 266 15.57 -15.52 -0.19
CA GLN A 266 16.17 -16.84 -0.11
C GLN A 266 17.66 -16.80 -0.48
N ASN A 267 18.48 -17.51 0.31
CA ASN A 267 19.91 -17.66 0.02
C ASN A 267 20.15 -18.90 -0.86
N LYS A 268 19.66 -18.84 -2.09
CA LYS A 268 19.89 -19.85 -3.14
C LYS A 268 20.52 -19.18 -4.35
N PRO A 269 21.37 -19.86 -5.12
CA PRO A 269 21.90 -19.32 -6.37
C PRO A 269 20.74 -18.80 -7.26
N ASP A 270 20.94 -17.63 -7.84
CA ASP A 270 20.01 -16.95 -8.76
C ASP A 270 18.62 -16.59 -8.18
N ALA A 271 18.38 -16.81 -6.87
CA ALA A 271 17.14 -16.42 -6.23
C ALA A 271 17.09 -14.89 -6.09
N LYS A 272 16.32 -14.23 -6.93
CA LYS A 272 15.97 -12.81 -6.78
C LYS A 272 14.57 -12.67 -6.21
N ALA A 273 14.33 -11.56 -5.53
CA ALA A 273 12.99 -11.15 -5.15
C ALA A 273 12.80 -9.65 -5.43
N TYR A 274 11.60 -9.31 -5.86
CA TYR A 274 11.23 -7.94 -6.18
C TYR A 274 10.04 -7.52 -5.33
N ILE A 275 10.16 -6.39 -4.68
CA ILE A 275 9.06 -5.82 -3.87
C ILE A 275 8.78 -4.41 -4.37
N LEU A 276 7.51 -4.14 -4.67
CA LEU A 276 6.97 -2.81 -4.85
C LEU A 276 6.50 -2.31 -3.49
N ALA A 277 6.93 -1.13 -3.10
CA ALA A 277 6.60 -0.58 -1.80
C ALA A 277 6.15 0.87 -1.88
N VAL A 278 5.23 1.22 -0.99
CA VAL A 278 4.80 2.60 -0.79
C VAL A 278 4.82 2.93 0.70
N ARG A 279 5.31 4.13 1.02
CA ARG A 279 5.34 4.67 2.38
C ARG A 279 4.68 6.03 2.41
N THR A 280 3.84 6.27 3.40
CA THR A 280 3.14 7.52 3.60
C THR A 280 3.48 8.12 4.96
N ARG A 281 3.46 9.45 5.06
CA ARG A 281 3.55 10.12 6.35
C ARG A 281 2.19 10.15 7.00
N VAL A 282 2.15 9.68 8.23
CA VAL A 282 0.98 9.85 9.09
C VAL A 282 1.11 11.17 9.81
N PRO A 283 0.10 12.06 9.81
CA PRO A 283 0.11 13.26 10.62
C PRO A 283 0.26 12.86 12.10
N LEU A 284 1.33 13.35 12.75
CA LEU A 284 1.44 13.24 14.19
C LEU A 284 0.31 14.09 14.80
N HIS A 285 -0.45 13.53 15.74
CA HIS A 285 -1.36 14.32 16.55
C HIS A 285 -0.54 15.27 17.43
N GLU A 286 -1.04 16.49 17.66
CA GLU A 286 -0.35 17.49 18.49
C GLU A 286 -0.11 17.03 19.94
N ASP A 287 -0.69 15.90 20.35
CA ASP A 287 -0.56 15.30 21.68
C ASP A 287 0.63 14.31 21.78
N ASP A 288 1.39 14.10 20.72
CA ASP A 288 2.51 13.14 20.67
C ASP A 288 3.90 13.81 20.81
N GLU A 289 3.96 15.12 21.18
CA GLU A 289 5.20 15.85 21.49
C GLU A 289 5.53 15.89 23.00
#